data_fb20eb1ee7b1e29af1e5ec0ba5391602
#
_entry.id   fb20eb1ee7b1e29af1e5ec0ba5391602
#
_cell.length_a   1.000
_cell.length_b   1.000
_cell.length_c   1.000
_cell.angle_alpha   90.00
_cell.angle_beta   90.00
_cell.angle_gamma   90.00
#
_symmetry.space_group_name_H-M   'P 1'
#
loop_
_entity.id
_entity.type
_entity.pdbx_description
1 polymer ?
#
loop_
_entity_poly.entity_id
_entity_poly.type
_entity_poly.pdbx_seq_one_letter_code
_entity_poly.pdbx_strand_id
1 'polypeptide(L)'
;MNESYVFTSESVSEGHPDKIADQISDAILDAILMQDPRARVACEVFVKTGMVLVGGEITTTAWVDVEEITRQVIKNIGYNSSQMGFDWESCAVLSTIGKQSPDIARGVDNETTKILGAGDQGIMFGYASCETDVYMPAPIAYAHRLMEKQTSLRKSGVLPWLRPDAKSQVTLKYEQGMPVEVDTVVISTQHSEDISHKELTEAVREEIIKTTLPREWLTDKTRYFINPTGRFVIGGPLGDCGLTGRKIIVDTYGGMARHGGGCFSGKDPSKVDRSAAYAARYVAKNIVAAGIADKCEIQLSYAIGVAEPTSIFVETFNTGRLKNSEIIELIHKNFNLTPQGIIEHHDLLRPIYQETATYGHYGRKQFPWERLDKVTELQKAL
;
A
#
# COMPACT_ATOMS: atom_id res chain seq x y z
N MET A 1 -24.92 12.88 18.39
CA MET A 1 -24.26 12.38 19.63
C MET A 1 -22.79 12.72 19.52
N ASN A 2 -22.26 13.48 20.48
CA ASN A 2 -20.81 13.78 20.56
C ASN A 2 -20.08 12.51 21.05
N GLU A 3 -19.86 11.56 20.16
CA GLU A 3 -19.16 10.35 20.51
C GLU A 3 -17.65 10.57 20.36
N SER A 4 -16.92 10.47 21.48
CA SER A 4 -15.46 10.46 21.47
C SER A 4 -15.02 9.01 21.46
N TYR A 5 -14.10 8.66 20.55
CA TYR A 5 -13.52 7.32 20.44
C TYR A 5 -12.03 7.40 20.07
N VAL A 6 -11.33 6.32 20.18
CA VAL A 6 -9.95 6.17 19.69
C VAL A 6 -9.91 5.19 18.53
N PHE A 7 -9.03 5.46 17.56
CA PHE A 7 -8.79 4.55 16.43
C PHE A 7 -7.30 4.40 16.19
N THR A 8 -6.88 3.19 15.84
CA THR A 8 -5.47 2.83 15.69
C THR A 8 -5.20 2.26 14.32
N SER A 9 -4.12 2.70 13.69
CA SER A 9 -3.55 2.06 12.51
C SER A 9 -2.06 1.78 12.70
N GLU A 10 -1.56 0.82 11.96
CA GLU A 10 -0.14 0.46 11.96
C GLU A 10 0.48 0.54 10.57
N SER A 11 1.78 0.73 10.52
CA SER A 11 2.59 0.66 9.31
C SER A 11 3.91 -0.04 9.59
N VAL A 12 4.59 -0.43 8.52
CA VAL A 12 5.90 -1.07 8.59
C VAL A 12 6.88 -0.40 7.63
N SER A 13 8.17 -0.50 7.93
CA SER A 13 9.24 0.05 7.09
C SER A 13 9.47 -0.80 5.84
N GLU A 14 10.28 -0.26 4.91
CA GLU A 14 10.71 -0.97 3.69
C GLU A 14 11.49 -2.26 3.99
N GLY A 15 12.13 -2.36 5.17
CA GLY A 15 12.91 -3.52 5.59
C GLY A 15 12.13 -4.57 6.36
N HIS A 16 10.82 -4.39 6.57
CA HIS A 16 9.97 -5.45 7.12
C HIS A 16 9.92 -6.64 6.15
N PRO A 17 10.00 -7.90 6.63
CA PRO A 17 10.08 -9.08 5.74
C PRO A 17 8.99 -9.14 4.67
N ASP A 18 7.72 -8.88 5.01
CA ASP A 18 6.63 -8.87 4.05
C ASP A 18 6.81 -7.75 3.00
N LYS A 19 7.33 -6.58 3.40
CA LYS A 19 7.56 -5.47 2.46
C LYS A 19 8.80 -5.67 1.59
N ILE A 20 9.78 -6.44 2.04
CA ILE A 20 10.87 -6.90 1.16
C ILE A 20 10.29 -7.77 0.03
N ALA A 21 9.41 -8.71 0.38
CA ALA A 21 8.74 -9.57 -0.60
C ALA A 21 7.90 -8.77 -1.60
N ASP A 22 7.11 -7.80 -1.13
CA ASP A 22 6.31 -6.90 -1.98
C ASP A 22 7.19 -6.08 -2.92
N GLN A 23 8.30 -5.52 -2.45
CA GLN A 23 9.22 -4.74 -3.27
C GLN A 23 9.92 -5.58 -4.34
N ILE A 24 10.30 -6.82 -4.03
CA ILE A 24 10.92 -7.72 -5.01
C ILE A 24 9.90 -8.10 -6.09
N SER A 25 8.68 -8.50 -5.70
CA SER A 25 7.66 -8.89 -6.66
C SER A 25 7.25 -7.74 -7.59
N ASP A 26 7.14 -6.50 -7.09
CA ASP A 26 6.84 -5.34 -7.91
C ASP A 26 8.04 -4.84 -8.73
N ALA A 27 9.27 -5.03 -8.26
CA ALA A 27 10.46 -4.73 -9.08
C ALA A 27 10.58 -5.67 -10.28
N ILE A 28 10.25 -6.94 -10.11
CA ILE A 28 10.21 -7.93 -11.21
C ILE A 28 9.09 -7.55 -12.19
N LEU A 29 7.91 -7.18 -11.68
CA LEU A 29 6.80 -6.69 -12.52
C LEU A 29 7.23 -5.48 -13.35
N ASP A 30 7.83 -4.47 -12.75
CA ASP A 30 8.27 -3.25 -13.43
C ASP A 30 9.33 -3.55 -14.49
N ALA A 31 10.30 -4.42 -14.21
CA ALA A 31 11.33 -4.83 -15.18
C ALA A 31 10.73 -5.55 -16.39
N ILE A 32 9.67 -6.33 -16.20
CA ILE A 32 8.93 -7.01 -17.27
C ILE A 32 8.14 -5.98 -18.09
N LEU A 33 7.37 -5.10 -17.45
CA LEU A 33 6.51 -4.11 -18.12
C LEU A 33 7.34 -3.11 -18.96
N MET A 34 8.57 -2.82 -18.57
CA MET A 34 9.47 -2.00 -19.38
C MET A 34 9.76 -2.60 -20.77
N GLN A 35 9.73 -3.92 -20.92
CA GLN A 35 10.03 -4.63 -22.17
C GLN A 35 8.75 -5.16 -22.85
N ASP A 36 7.76 -5.54 -22.05
CA ASP A 36 6.49 -6.13 -22.49
C ASP A 36 5.33 -5.54 -21.68
N PRO A 37 4.77 -4.38 -22.08
CA PRO A 37 3.69 -3.72 -21.36
C PRO A 37 2.40 -4.56 -21.24
N ARG A 38 2.25 -5.60 -22.08
CA ARG A 38 1.07 -6.49 -22.06
C ARG A 38 1.32 -7.83 -21.39
N ALA A 39 2.45 -7.99 -20.71
CA ALA A 39 2.77 -9.19 -19.95
C ALA A 39 1.67 -9.52 -18.93
N ARG A 40 1.48 -10.80 -18.69
CA ARG A 40 0.64 -11.31 -17.60
C ARG A 40 1.56 -11.78 -16.49
N VAL A 41 1.46 -11.12 -15.34
CA VAL A 41 2.35 -11.32 -14.20
C VAL A 41 1.53 -11.57 -12.94
N ALA A 42 1.82 -12.67 -12.28
CA ALA A 42 1.42 -12.99 -10.92
C ALA A 42 2.69 -13.51 -10.21
N CYS A 43 3.45 -12.59 -9.64
CA CYS A 43 4.76 -12.87 -9.01
C CYS A 43 4.62 -12.81 -7.49
N GLU A 44 4.97 -13.90 -6.83
CA GLU A 44 4.96 -14.01 -5.37
C GLU A 44 6.36 -14.31 -4.86
N VAL A 45 6.68 -13.76 -3.70
CA VAL A 45 8.01 -13.89 -3.09
C VAL A 45 7.87 -14.32 -1.64
N PHE A 46 8.71 -15.28 -1.26
CA PHE A 46 8.92 -15.66 0.13
C PHE A 46 10.36 -15.31 0.52
N VAL A 47 10.51 -14.65 1.66
CA VAL A 47 11.84 -14.33 2.23
C VAL A 47 11.99 -14.93 3.61
N LYS A 48 13.18 -15.48 3.89
CA LYS A 48 13.58 -16.01 5.20
C LYS A 48 15.09 -15.88 5.33
N THR A 49 15.63 -16.18 6.52
CA THR A 49 17.07 -16.15 6.82
C THR A 49 17.91 -16.69 5.68
N GLY A 50 18.71 -15.82 5.05
CA GLY A 50 19.64 -16.17 3.97
C GLY A 50 18.99 -16.67 2.68
N MET A 51 17.67 -16.53 2.47
CA MET A 51 16.98 -17.09 1.31
C MET A 51 15.85 -16.18 0.80
N VAL A 52 15.73 -16.11 -0.53
CA VAL A 52 14.57 -15.59 -1.26
C VAL A 52 14.09 -16.67 -2.23
N LEU A 53 12.80 -16.96 -2.22
CA LEU A 53 12.14 -17.79 -3.21
C LEU A 53 11.16 -16.92 -4.00
N VAL A 54 11.38 -16.82 -5.31
CA VAL A 54 10.47 -16.15 -6.26
C VAL A 54 9.67 -17.21 -6.99
N GLY A 55 8.36 -17.10 -6.94
CA GLY A 55 7.44 -18.05 -7.60
C GLY A 55 6.28 -17.34 -8.29
N GLY A 56 5.40 -18.13 -8.90
CA GLY A 56 4.20 -17.62 -9.56
C GLY A 56 4.13 -17.94 -11.04
N GLU A 57 3.20 -17.27 -11.74
CA GLU A 57 2.93 -17.47 -13.15
C GLU A 57 3.18 -16.19 -13.95
N ILE A 58 4.08 -16.29 -14.93
CA ILE A 58 4.44 -15.16 -15.79
C ILE A 58 4.36 -15.60 -17.26
N THR A 59 3.58 -14.86 -18.05
CA THR A 59 3.53 -14.99 -19.51
C THR A 59 3.99 -13.69 -20.11
N THR A 60 5.17 -13.72 -20.74
CA THR A 60 5.83 -12.53 -21.31
C THR A 60 6.80 -12.89 -22.41
N THR A 61 7.12 -11.94 -23.27
CA THR A 61 8.22 -11.97 -24.21
C THR A 61 9.50 -11.34 -23.67
N ALA A 62 9.41 -10.67 -22.51
CA ALA A 62 10.55 -10.04 -21.86
C ALA A 62 11.51 -11.09 -21.26
N TRP A 63 12.78 -10.74 -21.22
CA TRP A 63 13.77 -11.45 -20.41
C TRP A 63 14.26 -10.55 -19.29
N VAL A 64 14.20 -11.04 -18.06
CA VAL A 64 14.65 -10.33 -16.86
C VAL A 64 15.53 -11.22 -16.00
N ASP A 65 16.59 -10.65 -15.45
CA ASP A 65 17.42 -11.34 -14.48
C ASP A 65 16.79 -11.20 -13.08
N VAL A 66 16.02 -12.23 -12.70
CA VAL A 66 15.29 -12.26 -11.41
C VAL A 66 16.26 -12.23 -10.23
N GLU A 67 17.44 -12.84 -10.36
CA GLU A 67 18.44 -12.86 -9.28
C GLU A 67 19.02 -11.46 -9.08
N GLU A 68 19.44 -10.79 -10.15
CA GLU A 68 20.03 -9.43 -10.07
C GLU A 68 19.00 -8.43 -9.54
N ILE A 69 17.75 -8.47 -10.02
CA ILE A 69 16.68 -7.59 -9.52
C ILE A 69 16.46 -7.80 -8.02
N THR A 70 16.37 -9.05 -7.59
CA THR A 70 16.18 -9.40 -6.17
C THR A 70 17.32 -8.84 -5.31
N ARG A 71 18.57 -9.07 -5.70
CA ARG A 71 19.74 -8.57 -4.99
C ARG A 71 19.78 -7.05 -4.93
N GLN A 72 19.46 -6.39 -6.02
CA GLN A 72 19.44 -4.92 -6.07
C GLN A 72 18.36 -4.32 -5.14
N VAL A 73 17.17 -4.92 -5.06
CA VAL A 73 16.12 -4.51 -4.10
C VAL A 73 16.62 -4.66 -2.66
N ILE A 74 17.17 -5.81 -2.29
CA ILE A 74 17.68 -6.08 -0.94
C ILE A 74 18.80 -5.09 -0.57
N LYS A 75 19.70 -4.81 -1.51
CA LYS A 75 20.79 -3.82 -1.37
C LYS A 75 20.24 -2.41 -1.12
N ASN A 76 19.25 -1.98 -1.91
CA ASN A 76 18.66 -0.65 -1.81
C ASN A 76 17.88 -0.45 -0.50
N ILE A 77 17.28 -1.51 0.02
CA ILE A 77 16.66 -1.51 1.36
C ILE A 77 17.71 -1.32 2.45
N GLY A 78 18.93 -1.83 2.25
CA GLY A 78 20.05 -1.67 3.18
C GLY A 78 20.39 -2.91 3.99
N TYR A 79 19.99 -4.09 3.52
CA TYR A 79 20.52 -5.38 4.02
C TYR A 79 21.86 -5.67 3.32
N ASN A 80 22.92 -5.07 3.85
CA ASN A 80 24.25 -5.03 3.25
C ASN A 80 25.35 -5.64 4.14
N SER A 81 24.97 -6.42 5.14
CA SER A 81 25.90 -7.07 6.05
C SER A 81 25.33 -8.39 6.55
N SER A 82 26.14 -9.43 6.49
CA SER A 82 25.84 -10.75 7.06
C SER A 82 25.56 -10.73 8.57
N GLN A 83 26.01 -9.70 9.27
CA GLN A 83 25.67 -9.49 10.69
C GLN A 83 24.19 -9.26 10.94
N MET A 84 23.43 -8.86 9.90
CA MET A 84 21.98 -8.74 9.98
C MET A 84 21.26 -10.08 9.75
N GLY A 85 22.02 -11.17 9.44
CA GLY A 85 21.48 -12.50 9.15
C GLY A 85 20.74 -12.59 7.81
N PHE A 86 20.78 -11.54 7.01
CA PHE A 86 20.24 -11.43 5.67
C PHE A 86 21.00 -10.33 4.94
N ASP A 87 21.61 -10.65 3.82
CA ASP A 87 22.30 -9.65 3.00
C ASP A 87 22.21 -9.97 1.50
N TRP A 88 22.33 -8.94 0.69
CA TRP A 88 22.12 -9.01 -0.76
C TRP A 88 23.18 -9.84 -1.50
N GLU A 89 24.41 -9.95 -0.99
CA GLU A 89 25.50 -10.68 -1.64
C GLU A 89 25.39 -12.18 -1.43
N SER A 90 25.06 -12.59 -0.19
CA SER A 90 25.19 -14.00 0.24
C SER A 90 23.86 -14.74 0.31
N CYS A 91 22.70 -14.08 0.23
CA CYS A 91 21.41 -14.77 0.26
C CYS A 91 21.24 -15.67 -0.98
N ALA A 92 20.67 -16.86 -0.76
CA ALA A 92 20.24 -17.72 -1.86
C ALA A 92 19.02 -17.13 -2.54
N VAL A 93 19.04 -17.03 -3.87
CA VAL A 93 17.87 -16.66 -4.67
C VAL A 93 17.43 -17.87 -5.48
N LEU A 94 16.23 -18.34 -5.21
CA LEU A 94 15.60 -19.47 -5.88
C LEU A 94 14.44 -18.98 -6.73
N SER A 95 14.26 -19.54 -7.92
CA SER A 95 13.16 -19.20 -8.81
C SER A 95 12.36 -20.44 -9.21
N THR A 96 11.02 -20.33 -9.11
CA THR A 96 10.06 -21.34 -9.55
C THR A 96 8.89 -20.65 -10.27
N ILE A 97 9.18 -20.07 -11.44
CA ILE A 97 8.20 -19.34 -12.24
C ILE A 97 7.66 -20.28 -13.33
N GLY A 98 6.34 -20.44 -13.36
CA GLY A 98 5.59 -21.15 -14.39
C GLY A 98 4.96 -20.22 -15.43
N LYS A 99 4.29 -20.82 -16.44
CA LYS A 99 3.44 -20.08 -17.37
C LYS A 99 1.99 -20.06 -16.85
N GLN A 100 1.26 -18.97 -17.12
CA GLN A 100 -0.15 -18.87 -16.79
C GLN A 100 -0.97 -19.98 -17.48
N SER A 101 -1.97 -20.51 -16.76
CA SER A 101 -2.91 -21.51 -17.32
C SER A 101 -3.63 -20.98 -18.57
N PRO A 102 -3.67 -21.77 -19.66
CA PRO A 102 -4.41 -21.41 -20.85
C PRO A 102 -5.92 -21.21 -20.61
N ASP A 103 -6.49 -21.86 -19.61
CA ASP A 103 -7.91 -21.74 -19.29
C ASP A 103 -8.25 -20.38 -18.67
N ILE A 104 -7.36 -19.83 -17.86
CA ILE A 104 -7.48 -18.47 -17.31
C ILE A 104 -7.34 -17.45 -18.45
N ALA A 105 -6.36 -17.63 -19.33
CA ALA A 105 -6.12 -16.72 -20.45
C ALA A 105 -7.34 -16.55 -21.36
N ARG A 106 -8.07 -17.65 -21.65
CA ARG A 106 -9.30 -17.61 -22.48
C ARG A 106 -10.43 -16.78 -21.88
N GLY A 107 -10.52 -16.71 -20.54
CA GLY A 107 -11.55 -15.92 -19.86
C GLY A 107 -11.27 -14.42 -19.91
N VAL A 108 -10.00 -14.04 -19.99
CA VAL A 108 -9.54 -12.64 -19.94
C VAL A 108 -9.45 -12.01 -21.33
N ASP A 109 -8.86 -12.73 -22.28
CA ASP A 109 -8.65 -12.28 -23.66
C ASP A 109 -9.81 -12.82 -24.54
N ASN A 110 -10.95 -12.13 -24.55
CA ASN A 110 -12.07 -12.51 -25.40
C ASN A 110 -11.78 -12.19 -26.86
N GLU A 111 -11.27 -13.18 -27.60
CA GLU A 111 -10.89 -13.06 -29.02
C GLU A 111 -12.06 -12.58 -29.92
N THR A 112 -13.31 -12.84 -29.48
CA THR A 112 -14.50 -12.50 -30.27
C THR A 112 -14.90 -11.03 -30.12
N THR A 113 -14.80 -10.46 -28.92
CA THR A 113 -15.23 -9.09 -28.64
C THR A 113 -14.10 -8.08 -28.58
N LYS A 114 -12.85 -8.54 -28.46
CA LYS A 114 -11.65 -7.69 -28.21
C LYS A 114 -11.76 -6.80 -26.97
N ILE A 115 -12.69 -7.08 -26.07
CA ILE A 115 -12.91 -6.35 -24.81
C ILE A 115 -12.21 -7.14 -23.69
N LEU A 116 -11.34 -6.48 -22.95
CA LEU A 116 -10.66 -7.05 -21.81
C LEU A 116 -11.69 -7.27 -20.67
N GLY A 117 -11.97 -8.53 -20.35
CA GLY A 117 -12.75 -8.91 -19.19
C GLY A 117 -11.94 -8.88 -17.90
N ALA A 118 -12.60 -8.90 -16.74
CA ALA A 118 -11.92 -9.03 -15.47
C ALA A 118 -11.15 -10.36 -15.39
N GLY A 119 -9.90 -10.29 -14.92
CA GLY A 119 -9.00 -11.45 -14.82
C GLY A 119 -9.41 -12.46 -13.75
N ASP A 120 -10.27 -12.05 -12.82
CA ASP A 120 -10.84 -12.88 -11.76
C ASP A 120 -12.16 -12.30 -11.29
N GLN A 121 -12.92 -13.07 -10.50
CA GLN A 121 -13.98 -12.54 -9.65
C GLN A 121 -13.37 -11.84 -8.44
N GLY A 122 -14.07 -10.85 -7.87
CA GLY A 122 -13.59 -10.22 -6.64
C GLY A 122 -14.41 -9.01 -6.22
N ILE A 123 -14.12 -8.54 -5.03
CA ILE A 123 -14.65 -7.29 -4.47
C ILE A 123 -13.47 -6.37 -4.09
N MET A 124 -13.55 -5.11 -4.45
CA MET A 124 -12.52 -4.12 -4.19
C MET A 124 -13.14 -2.91 -3.52
N PHE A 125 -12.40 -2.32 -2.58
CA PHE A 125 -12.85 -1.14 -1.86
C PHE A 125 -11.93 0.06 -2.11
N GLY A 126 -12.55 1.22 -2.27
CA GLY A 126 -11.90 2.52 -2.23
C GLY A 126 -12.45 3.36 -1.09
N TYR A 127 -11.61 4.17 -0.46
CA TYR A 127 -12.03 5.05 0.62
C TYR A 127 -11.31 6.40 0.52
N ALA A 128 -12.00 7.44 0.99
CA ALA A 128 -11.42 8.76 1.22
C ALA A 128 -12.12 9.46 2.37
N SER A 129 -11.40 10.32 3.07
CA SER A 129 -11.94 11.20 4.11
C SER A 129 -11.23 12.55 4.08
N CYS A 130 -11.87 13.58 4.63
CA CYS A 130 -11.30 14.93 4.74
C CYS A 130 -10.33 15.09 5.93
N GLU A 131 -9.87 13.98 6.56
CA GLU A 131 -9.02 14.00 7.75
C GLU A 131 -7.59 14.50 7.51
N THR A 132 -7.09 14.36 6.28
CA THR A 132 -5.76 14.79 5.88
C THR A 132 -5.76 15.49 4.53
N ASP A 133 -4.70 16.22 4.22
CA ASP A 133 -4.47 16.91 2.94
C ASP A 133 -4.43 15.98 1.71
N VAL A 134 -4.21 14.69 1.94
CA VAL A 134 -4.19 13.65 0.91
C VAL A 134 -5.46 12.80 0.87
N TYR A 135 -6.48 13.15 1.66
CA TYR A 135 -7.76 12.46 1.75
C TYR A 135 -7.63 11.00 2.25
N MET A 136 -6.65 10.75 3.09
CA MET A 136 -6.44 9.46 3.78
C MET A 136 -6.86 9.55 5.24
N PRO A 137 -7.25 8.41 5.87
CA PRO A 137 -7.42 8.37 7.32
C PRO A 137 -6.13 8.79 8.04
N ALA A 138 -6.25 9.66 9.03
CA ALA A 138 -5.09 10.22 9.71
C ALA A 138 -4.20 9.17 10.41
N PRO A 139 -4.74 8.13 11.10
CA PRO A 139 -3.89 7.16 11.78
C PRO A 139 -2.92 6.43 10.85
N ILE A 140 -3.41 5.95 9.68
CA ILE A 140 -2.54 5.25 8.73
C ILE A 140 -1.58 6.21 8.02
N ALA A 141 -2.04 7.41 7.66
CA ALA A 141 -1.18 8.42 7.03
C ALA A 141 0.01 8.76 7.91
N TYR A 142 -0.21 8.98 9.19
CA TYR A 142 0.87 9.27 10.13
C TYR A 142 1.72 8.05 10.48
N ALA A 143 1.14 6.85 10.54
CA ALA A 143 1.92 5.63 10.71
C ALA A 143 2.91 5.43 9.55
N HIS A 144 2.50 5.69 8.30
CA HIS A 144 3.40 5.67 7.13
C HIS A 144 4.50 6.73 7.24
N ARG A 145 4.15 7.98 7.53
CA ARG A 145 5.12 9.08 7.68
C ARG A 145 6.18 8.81 8.74
N LEU A 146 5.82 8.13 9.84
CA LEU A 146 6.80 7.69 10.86
C LEU A 146 7.81 6.70 10.29
N MET A 147 7.37 5.77 9.45
CA MET A 147 8.25 4.77 8.82
C MET A 147 9.10 5.36 7.68
N GLU A 148 8.54 6.29 6.90
CA GLU A 148 9.31 7.09 5.93
C GLU A 148 10.42 7.90 6.63
N LYS A 149 10.10 8.53 7.78
CA LYS A 149 11.07 9.29 8.55
C LYS A 149 12.17 8.40 9.12
N GLN A 150 11.83 7.23 9.69
CA GLN A 150 12.79 6.24 10.17
C GLN A 150 13.77 5.84 9.05
N THR A 151 13.25 5.51 7.87
CA THR A 151 14.06 5.13 6.71
C THR A 151 14.94 6.28 6.22
N SER A 152 14.41 7.50 6.18
CA SER A 152 15.18 8.68 5.77
C SER A 152 16.37 8.93 6.71
N LEU A 153 16.16 8.88 8.03
CA LEU A 153 17.23 9.09 9.02
C LEU A 153 18.28 7.97 9.01
N ARG A 154 17.85 6.73 8.74
CA ARG A 154 18.75 5.60 8.56
C ARG A 154 19.61 5.75 7.32
N LYS A 155 18.99 5.98 6.14
CA LYS A 155 19.70 6.09 4.85
C LYS A 155 20.61 7.31 4.76
N SER A 156 20.24 8.42 5.39
CA SER A 156 21.09 9.62 5.46
C SER A 156 22.24 9.52 6.47
N GLY A 157 22.26 8.47 7.31
CA GLY A 157 23.28 8.29 8.33
C GLY A 157 23.16 9.23 9.54
N VAL A 158 22.05 9.95 9.68
CA VAL A 158 21.79 10.80 10.87
C VAL A 158 21.62 9.95 12.12
N LEU A 159 20.93 8.79 11.98
CA LEU A 159 20.84 7.78 13.03
C LEU A 159 21.45 6.45 12.50
N PRO A 160 22.78 6.32 12.50
CA PRO A 160 23.50 5.24 11.82
C PRO A 160 23.31 3.86 12.46
N TRP A 161 22.81 3.83 13.69
CA TRP A 161 22.50 2.60 14.42
C TRP A 161 21.13 2.02 14.05
N LEU A 162 20.27 2.76 13.32
CA LEU A 162 19.00 2.21 12.79
C LEU A 162 19.27 1.12 11.75
N ARG A 163 18.50 0.04 11.83
CA ARG A 163 18.46 -1.04 10.84
C ARG A 163 17.14 -1.03 10.04
N PRO A 164 17.06 -1.81 8.95
CA PRO A 164 15.95 -1.67 8.00
C PRO A 164 14.56 -2.03 8.55
N ASP A 165 14.45 -3.01 9.47
CA ASP A 165 13.16 -3.49 9.96
C ASP A 165 12.59 -2.57 11.05
N ALA A 166 11.36 -2.12 10.85
CA ALA A 166 10.64 -1.34 11.85
C ALA A 166 9.12 -1.41 11.65
N LYS A 167 8.39 -1.13 12.73
CA LYS A 167 6.93 -1.01 12.77
C LYS A 167 6.53 0.26 13.52
N SER A 168 5.46 0.89 13.10
CA SER A 168 4.80 1.98 13.81
C SER A 168 3.34 1.68 14.06
N GLN A 169 2.78 2.24 15.12
CA GLN A 169 1.35 2.24 15.38
C GLN A 169 0.98 3.60 15.94
N VAL A 170 -0.10 4.19 15.41
CA VAL A 170 -0.61 5.50 15.82
C VAL A 170 -2.06 5.34 16.23
N THR A 171 -2.35 5.71 17.48
CA THR A 171 -3.71 5.78 18.02
C THR A 171 -4.10 7.25 18.15
N LEU A 172 -5.16 7.65 17.44
CA LEU A 172 -5.72 9.00 17.50
C LEU A 172 -7.06 9.00 18.25
N LYS A 173 -7.27 10.04 19.04
CA LYS A 173 -8.57 10.37 19.62
C LYS A 173 -9.37 11.15 18.60
N TYR A 174 -10.63 10.77 18.43
CA TYR A 174 -11.60 11.43 17.56
C TYR A 174 -12.68 12.12 18.37
N GLU A 175 -13.05 13.31 17.94
CA GLU A 175 -14.21 14.05 18.43
C GLU A 175 -15.02 14.54 17.22
N GLN A 176 -16.32 14.31 17.21
CA GLN A 176 -17.20 14.66 16.09
C GLN A 176 -16.74 14.12 14.72
N GLY A 177 -16.11 12.93 14.73
CA GLY A 177 -15.61 12.27 13.53
C GLY A 177 -14.30 12.81 12.97
N MET A 178 -13.62 13.76 13.66
CA MET A 178 -12.32 14.31 13.28
C MET A 178 -11.24 13.97 14.30
N PRO A 179 -10.00 13.70 13.87
CA PRO A 179 -8.89 13.44 14.78
C PRO A 179 -8.47 14.74 15.47
N VAL A 180 -8.27 14.68 16.79
CA VAL A 180 -7.96 15.86 17.61
C VAL A 180 -6.70 15.72 18.47
N GLU A 181 -6.29 14.50 18.83
CA GLU A 181 -5.17 14.27 19.75
C GLU A 181 -4.53 12.91 19.47
N VAL A 182 -3.22 12.82 19.67
CA VAL A 182 -2.47 11.56 19.67
C VAL A 182 -2.58 10.92 21.05
N ASP A 183 -3.31 9.80 21.18
CA ASP A 183 -3.39 9.05 22.42
C ASP A 183 -2.13 8.21 22.66
N THR A 184 -1.71 7.45 21.63
CA THR A 184 -0.57 6.52 21.78
C THR A 184 0.23 6.43 20.48
N VAL A 185 1.55 6.37 20.62
CA VAL A 185 2.49 6.02 19.55
C VAL A 185 3.32 4.81 19.99
N VAL A 186 3.36 3.78 19.14
CA VAL A 186 4.24 2.64 19.29
C VAL A 186 5.23 2.65 18.14
N ILE A 187 6.54 2.54 18.44
CA ILE A 187 7.58 2.32 17.44
C ILE A 187 8.45 1.16 17.92
N SER A 188 8.55 0.12 17.08
CA SER A 188 9.53 -0.95 17.22
C SER A 188 10.49 -0.86 16.05
N THR A 189 11.74 -0.51 16.31
CA THR A 189 12.77 -0.35 15.28
C THR A 189 14.00 -1.19 15.57
N GLN A 190 14.45 -1.95 14.57
CA GLN A 190 15.69 -2.71 14.63
C GLN A 190 16.88 -1.75 14.72
N HIS A 191 17.87 -2.13 15.51
CA HIS A 191 19.05 -1.31 15.77
C HIS A 191 20.33 -2.15 15.92
N SER A 192 21.51 -1.49 15.83
CA SER A 192 22.79 -2.09 16.16
C SER A 192 22.93 -2.35 17.67
N GLU A 193 23.91 -3.15 18.07
CA GLU A 193 24.14 -3.45 19.49
C GLU A 193 24.71 -2.28 20.29
N ASP A 194 25.28 -1.28 19.61
CA ASP A 194 26.09 -0.23 20.18
C ASP A 194 25.29 0.91 20.82
N ILE A 195 23.95 0.92 20.65
CA ILE A 195 23.08 1.99 21.18
C ILE A 195 22.39 1.53 22.47
N SER A 196 22.40 2.35 23.50
CA SER A 196 21.63 2.08 24.71
C SER A 196 20.13 2.30 24.46
N HIS A 197 19.28 1.56 25.19
CA HIS A 197 17.81 1.71 25.07
C HIS A 197 17.35 3.13 25.40
N LYS A 198 18.02 3.82 26.33
CA LYS A 198 17.69 5.20 26.72
C LYS A 198 17.96 6.18 25.57
N GLU A 199 19.15 6.12 24.98
CA GLU A 199 19.53 6.99 23.85
C GLU A 199 18.65 6.73 22.63
N LEU A 200 18.38 5.46 22.33
CA LEU A 200 17.47 5.07 21.26
C LEU A 200 16.07 5.67 21.48
N THR A 201 15.51 5.51 22.68
CA THR A 201 14.17 6.01 23.02
C THR A 201 14.09 7.53 22.87
N GLU A 202 15.10 8.26 23.35
CA GLU A 202 15.17 9.71 23.24
C GLU A 202 15.28 10.14 21.78
N ALA A 203 16.19 9.55 21.01
CA ALA A 203 16.38 9.88 19.59
C ALA A 203 15.13 9.56 18.74
N VAL A 204 14.48 8.42 18.93
CA VAL A 204 13.24 8.08 18.22
C VAL A 204 12.12 9.07 18.57
N ARG A 205 12.00 9.46 19.84
CA ARG A 205 10.99 10.42 20.28
C ARG A 205 11.21 11.81 19.66
N GLU A 206 12.44 12.32 19.71
CA GLU A 206 12.76 13.68 19.25
C GLU A 206 12.85 13.77 17.72
N GLU A 207 13.56 12.83 17.06
CA GLU A 207 13.90 12.91 15.63
C GLU A 207 12.88 12.25 14.71
N ILE A 208 12.08 11.28 15.21
CA ILE A 208 11.07 10.59 14.40
C ILE A 208 9.67 11.07 14.79
N ILE A 209 9.27 10.93 16.05
CA ILE A 209 7.86 11.16 16.44
C ILE A 209 7.53 12.65 16.40
N LYS A 210 8.27 13.49 17.14
CA LYS A 210 7.97 14.92 17.27
C LYS A 210 8.18 15.72 15.98
N THR A 211 8.99 15.22 15.06
CA THR A 211 9.21 15.85 13.75
C THR A 211 8.18 15.43 12.69
N THR A 212 7.40 14.39 12.96
CA THR A 212 6.46 13.81 12.00
C THR A 212 5.00 14.08 12.34
N LEU A 213 4.64 13.99 13.64
CA LEU A 213 3.27 14.18 14.08
C LEU A 213 2.96 15.66 14.32
N PRO A 214 1.71 16.11 14.11
CA PRO A 214 1.29 17.47 14.42
C PRO A 214 1.57 17.82 15.88
N ARG A 215 2.30 18.90 16.08
CA ARG A 215 2.75 19.30 17.43
C ARG A 215 1.58 19.59 18.37
N GLU A 216 0.53 20.14 17.83
CA GLU A 216 -0.72 20.47 18.54
C GLU A 216 -1.51 19.25 18.99
N TRP A 217 -1.26 18.07 18.39
CA TRP A 217 -1.90 16.80 18.79
C TRP A 217 -1.09 16.04 19.85
N LEU A 218 0.15 16.44 20.09
CA LEU A 218 1.03 15.84 21.09
C LEU A 218 0.85 16.57 22.42
N THR A 219 0.36 15.88 23.44
CA THR A 219 0.08 16.45 24.77
C THR A 219 0.88 15.70 25.84
N ASP A 220 0.83 16.21 27.09
CA ASP A 220 1.44 15.52 28.23
C ASP A 220 0.78 14.14 28.53
N LYS A 221 -0.40 13.89 27.95
CA LYS A 221 -1.11 12.62 28.08
C LYS A 221 -0.71 11.60 27.01
N THR A 222 -0.04 12.03 25.94
CA THR A 222 0.39 11.15 24.85
C THR A 222 1.34 10.08 25.40
N ARG A 223 1.02 8.82 25.16
CA ARG A 223 1.81 7.66 25.59
C ARG A 223 2.77 7.22 24.48
N TYR A 224 4.00 6.94 24.86
CA TYR A 224 5.05 6.51 23.93
C TYR A 224 5.55 5.12 24.32
N PHE A 225 5.50 4.18 23.41
CA PHE A 225 6.06 2.83 23.54
C PHE A 225 7.13 2.63 22.46
N ILE A 226 8.39 2.83 22.83
CA ILE A 226 9.53 2.75 21.90
C ILE A 226 10.36 1.55 22.29
N ASN A 227 10.46 0.55 21.41
CA ASN A 227 11.07 -0.76 21.67
C ASN A 227 10.72 -1.25 23.09
N PRO A 228 9.42 -1.50 23.40
CA PRO A 228 8.98 -1.79 24.76
C PRO A 228 9.56 -3.07 25.34
N THR A 229 10.09 -3.97 24.51
CA THR A 229 10.83 -5.18 24.93
C THR A 229 12.32 -4.91 25.21
N GLY A 230 12.79 -3.68 25.02
CA GLY A 230 14.14 -3.22 25.25
C GLY A 230 15.05 -3.41 24.03
N ARG A 231 15.33 -4.64 23.62
CA ARG A 231 16.32 -4.94 22.57
C ARG A 231 15.64 -5.48 21.31
N PHE A 232 15.98 -4.86 20.15
CA PHE A 232 15.53 -5.34 18.83
C PHE A 232 16.72 -5.32 17.84
N VAL A 233 17.70 -6.17 18.06
CA VAL A 233 18.87 -6.35 17.20
C VAL A 233 18.61 -7.42 16.14
N ILE A 234 17.96 -8.52 16.52
CA ILE A 234 17.54 -9.58 15.60
C ILE A 234 16.18 -9.15 14.99
N GLY A 235 16.16 -8.92 13.69
CA GLY A 235 14.99 -8.50 12.95
C GLY A 235 15.12 -8.84 11.46
N GLY A 236 14.22 -8.31 10.63
CA GLY A 236 14.16 -8.64 9.22
C GLY A 236 13.91 -10.13 8.98
N PRO A 237 14.32 -10.68 7.82
CA PRO A 237 14.14 -12.11 7.49
C PRO A 237 14.81 -13.09 8.43
N LEU A 238 15.79 -12.66 9.24
CA LEU A 238 16.35 -13.47 10.31
C LEU A 238 15.33 -13.69 11.43
N GLY A 239 14.61 -12.66 11.83
CA GLY A 239 13.62 -12.72 12.91
C GLY A 239 12.32 -13.40 12.49
N ASP A 240 11.78 -13.05 11.34
CA ASP A 240 10.51 -13.58 10.83
C ASP A 240 10.55 -13.77 9.31
N CYS A 241 9.68 -14.61 8.77
CA CYS A 241 9.53 -14.76 7.32
C CYS A 241 8.63 -13.66 6.73
N GLY A 242 8.85 -13.35 5.46
CA GLY A 242 8.01 -12.44 4.68
C GLY A 242 7.41 -13.11 3.45
N LEU A 243 6.23 -12.68 3.07
CA LEU A 243 5.55 -13.09 1.85
C LEU A 243 4.89 -11.90 1.18
N THR A 244 4.84 -11.93 -0.15
CA THR A 244 4.06 -10.97 -0.95
C THR A 244 2.60 -10.96 -0.51
N GLY A 245 2.02 -9.76 -0.35
CA GLY A 245 0.60 -9.58 -0.11
C GLY A 245 0.13 -9.88 1.32
N ARG A 246 1.01 -9.88 2.32
CA ARG A 246 0.64 -10.08 3.73
C ARG A 246 0.45 -8.79 4.53
N LYS A 247 0.56 -7.62 3.91
CA LYS A 247 0.37 -6.30 4.55
C LYS A 247 -0.75 -5.50 3.91
N ILE A 248 -1.83 -6.18 3.49
CA ILE A 248 -2.93 -5.60 2.72
C ILE A 248 -3.64 -4.45 3.43
N ILE A 249 -3.71 -4.45 4.75
CA ILE A 249 -4.32 -3.36 5.53
C ILE A 249 -3.36 -2.17 5.66
N VAL A 250 -2.06 -2.42 5.81
CA VAL A 250 -1.02 -1.39 5.74
C VAL A 250 -0.98 -0.75 4.34
N ASP A 251 -1.12 -1.55 3.30
CA ASP A 251 -1.13 -1.11 1.90
C ASP A 251 -2.32 -0.22 1.55
N THR A 252 -3.40 -0.27 2.34
CA THR A 252 -4.66 0.41 2.07
C THR A 252 -5.00 1.48 3.11
N TYR A 253 -5.99 1.26 3.96
CA TYR A 253 -6.58 2.31 4.81
C TYR A 253 -6.37 2.09 6.32
N GLY A 254 -5.48 1.18 6.72
CA GLY A 254 -5.14 0.94 8.13
C GLY A 254 -6.32 0.47 8.99
N GLY A 255 -7.31 -0.20 8.38
CA GLY A 255 -8.50 -0.72 9.05
C GLY A 255 -9.68 0.27 9.11
N MET A 256 -9.53 1.51 8.61
CA MET A 256 -10.64 2.49 8.60
C MET A 256 -11.72 2.14 7.58
N ALA A 257 -11.37 1.48 6.49
CA ALA A 257 -12.27 1.02 5.45
C ALA A 257 -12.31 -0.52 5.39
N ARG A 258 -13.34 -1.04 4.74
CA ARG A 258 -13.43 -2.47 4.39
C ARG A 258 -12.34 -2.85 3.40
N HIS A 259 -12.07 -4.16 3.29
CA HIS A 259 -11.10 -4.71 2.35
C HIS A 259 -11.66 -5.96 1.67
N GLY A 260 -11.42 -6.11 0.37
CA GLY A 260 -11.91 -7.26 -0.41
C GLY A 260 -11.07 -8.53 -0.26
N GLY A 261 -9.87 -8.43 0.33
CA GLY A 261 -8.94 -9.55 0.55
C GLY A 261 -7.85 -9.69 -0.51
N GLY A 262 -7.99 -9.08 -1.69
CA GLY A 262 -6.99 -9.14 -2.76
C GLY A 262 -5.74 -8.32 -2.43
N CYS A 263 -4.54 -8.90 -2.61
CA CYS A 263 -3.28 -8.17 -2.53
C CYS A 263 -2.92 -7.51 -3.87
N PHE A 264 -2.00 -6.55 -3.83
CA PHE A 264 -1.61 -5.73 -4.98
C PHE A 264 -0.26 -6.14 -5.58
N SER A 265 0.80 -6.15 -4.77
CA SER A 265 2.17 -6.37 -5.24
C SER A 265 2.32 -7.67 -6.02
N GLY A 266 3.13 -7.64 -7.08
CA GLY A 266 3.39 -8.76 -7.97
C GLY A 266 2.34 -9.00 -9.05
N LYS A 267 1.22 -8.26 -9.05
CA LYS A 267 0.12 -8.39 -10.02
C LYS A 267 0.18 -7.30 -11.08
N ASP A 268 0.13 -7.69 -12.37
CA ASP A 268 -0.06 -6.75 -13.48
C ASP A 268 -1.48 -6.13 -13.48
N PRO A 269 -1.71 -5.00 -14.17
CA PRO A 269 -2.98 -4.26 -14.07
C PRO A 269 -4.19 -4.95 -14.69
N SER A 270 -4.07 -6.09 -15.35
CA SER A 270 -5.21 -6.91 -15.78
C SER A 270 -5.92 -7.57 -14.60
N LYS A 271 -5.26 -7.68 -13.45
CA LYS A 271 -5.82 -8.18 -12.21
C LYS A 271 -6.60 -7.07 -11.53
N VAL A 272 -7.93 -7.23 -11.49
CA VAL A 272 -8.86 -6.24 -10.90
C VAL A 272 -8.65 -6.04 -9.40
N ASP A 273 -8.10 -7.02 -8.69
CA ASP A 273 -7.67 -6.87 -7.29
C ASP A 273 -6.81 -5.61 -7.10
N ARG A 274 -5.93 -5.32 -8.05
CA ARG A 274 -5.06 -4.16 -8.03
C ARG A 274 -5.69 -2.98 -8.75
N SER A 275 -5.98 -3.09 -10.02
CA SER A 275 -6.43 -1.97 -10.86
C SER A 275 -7.76 -1.38 -10.43
N ALA A 276 -8.75 -2.22 -10.08
CA ALA A 276 -10.05 -1.75 -9.64
C ALA A 276 -10.03 -1.21 -8.20
N ALA A 277 -9.14 -1.68 -7.33
CA ALA A 277 -8.92 -1.06 -6.02
C ALA A 277 -8.35 0.36 -6.16
N TYR A 278 -7.43 0.58 -7.10
CA TYR A 278 -6.92 1.91 -7.42
C TYR A 278 -8.01 2.81 -8.01
N ALA A 279 -8.84 2.28 -8.91
CA ALA A 279 -9.97 3.01 -9.47
C ALA A 279 -11.02 3.36 -8.40
N ALA A 280 -11.34 2.44 -7.50
CA ALA A 280 -12.25 2.69 -6.38
C ALA A 280 -11.73 3.81 -5.45
N ARG A 281 -10.40 3.83 -5.17
CA ARG A 281 -9.75 4.93 -4.44
C ARG A 281 -9.89 6.25 -5.20
N TYR A 282 -9.63 6.26 -6.49
CA TYR A 282 -9.74 7.45 -7.33
C TYR A 282 -11.16 8.02 -7.32
N VAL A 283 -12.20 7.17 -7.43
CA VAL A 283 -13.61 7.57 -7.34
C VAL A 283 -13.90 8.17 -5.97
N ALA A 284 -13.61 7.46 -4.89
CA ALA A 284 -13.87 7.92 -3.52
C ALA A 284 -13.19 9.27 -3.23
N LYS A 285 -11.93 9.42 -3.65
CA LYS A 285 -11.15 10.64 -3.45
C LYS A 285 -11.75 11.85 -4.19
N ASN A 286 -12.17 11.68 -5.45
CA ASN A 286 -12.79 12.75 -6.21
C ASN A 286 -14.15 13.14 -5.64
N ILE A 287 -14.96 12.20 -5.14
CA ILE A 287 -16.24 12.47 -4.46
C ILE A 287 -16.02 13.34 -3.21
N VAL A 288 -15.06 12.98 -2.36
CA VAL A 288 -14.76 13.74 -1.14
C VAL A 288 -14.17 15.11 -1.49
N ALA A 289 -13.22 15.16 -2.41
CA ALA A 289 -12.61 16.42 -2.84
C ALA A 289 -13.60 17.39 -3.54
N ALA A 290 -14.63 16.85 -4.22
CA ALA A 290 -15.72 17.65 -4.77
C ALA A 290 -16.67 18.21 -3.69
N GLY A 291 -16.55 17.77 -2.45
CA GLY A 291 -17.41 18.19 -1.35
C GLY A 291 -18.78 17.51 -1.35
N ILE A 292 -18.94 16.40 -2.07
CA ILE A 292 -20.19 15.61 -2.07
C ILE A 292 -20.39 14.88 -0.75
N ALA A 293 -19.30 14.45 -0.11
CA ALA A 293 -19.31 13.85 1.22
C ALA A 293 -17.98 14.16 1.95
N ASP A 294 -17.97 14.11 3.28
CA ASP A 294 -16.73 14.25 4.05
C ASP A 294 -15.98 12.90 4.19
N LYS A 295 -16.72 11.80 4.03
CA LYS A 295 -16.20 10.41 3.98
C LYS A 295 -16.94 9.64 2.90
N CYS A 296 -16.22 8.86 2.14
CA CYS A 296 -16.80 8.03 1.08
C CYS A 296 -16.08 6.71 0.97
N GLU A 297 -16.82 5.61 1.03
CA GLU A 297 -16.38 4.26 0.71
C GLU A 297 -17.10 3.76 -0.54
N ILE A 298 -16.32 3.21 -1.47
CA ILE A 298 -16.83 2.64 -2.72
C ILE A 298 -16.50 1.13 -2.71
N GLN A 299 -17.47 0.29 -3.00
CA GLN A 299 -17.22 -1.11 -3.33
C GLN A 299 -17.48 -1.35 -4.81
N LEU A 300 -16.56 -2.02 -5.47
CA LEU A 300 -16.71 -2.55 -6.83
C LEU A 300 -16.67 -4.07 -6.76
N SER A 301 -17.49 -4.75 -7.58
CA SER A 301 -17.39 -6.21 -7.75
C SER A 301 -17.31 -6.58 -9.22
N TYR A 302 -16.59 -7.66 -9.50
CA TYR A 302 -16.43 -8.20 -10.86
C TYR A 302 -16.66 -9.70 -10.87
N ALA A 303 -17.07 -10.18 -12.05
CA ALA A 303 -17.08 -11.60 -12.40
C ALA A 303 -15.99 -11.87 -13.45
N ILE A 304 -15.33 -13.01 -13.38
CA ILE A 304 -14.29 -13.40 -14.33
C ILE A 304 -14.79 -13.32 -15.77
N GLY A 305 -14.02 -12.73 -16.67
CA GLY A 305 -14.37 -12.57 -18.09
C GLY A 305 -15.40 -11.49 -18.39
N VAL A 306 -15.99 -10.83 -17.38
CA VAL A 306 -16.96 -9.74 -17.56
C VAL A 306 -16.25 -8.40 -17.42
N ALA A 307 -16.48 -7.47 -18.37
CA ALA A 307 -15.82 -6.18 -18.37
C ALA A 307 -16.48 -5.18 -17.38
N GLU A 308 -17.81 -5.12 -17.38
CA GLU A 308 -18.52 -4.20 -16.49
C GLU A 308 -18.52 -4.69 -15.03
N PRO A 309 -18.40 -3.80 -14.05
CA PRO A 309 -18.63 -4.16 -12.65
C PRO A 309 -20.01 -4.80 -12.47
N THR A 310 -20.10 -5.90 -11.75
CA THR A 310 -21.37 -6.56 -11.42
C THR A 310 -22.19 -5.78 -10.40
N SER A 311 -21.52 -4.96 -9.57
CA SER A 311 -22.18 -4.00 -8.67
C SER A 311 -21.26 -2.85 -8.28
N ILE A 312 -21.88 -1.69 -7.97
CA ILE A 312 -21.26 -0.53 -7.35
C ILE A 312 -22.05 -0.20 -6.10
N PHE A 313 -21.38 -0.16 -4.96
CA PHE A 313 -21.97 0.28 -3.69
C PHE A 313 -21.25 1.52 -3.18
N VAL A 314 -22.00 2.45 -2.58
CA VAL A 314 -21.49 3.69 -2.02
C VAL A 314 -21.96 3.81 -0.57
N GLU A 315 -21.05 4.17 0.33
CA GLU A 315 -21.35 4.52 1.72
C GLU A 315 -20.68 5.86 2.06
N THR A 316 -21.47 6.81 2.51
CA THR A 316 -21.00 8.17 2.87
C THR A 316 -21.01 8.42 4.38
N PHE A 317 -21.30 7.43 5.20
CA PHE A 317 -21.31 7.51 6.67
C PHE A 317 -22.15 8.67 7.21
N ASN A 318 -23.28 8.92 6.59
CA ASN A 318 -24.19 10.04 6.86
C ASN A 318 -23.56 11.44 6.68
N THR A 319 -22.48 11.56 5.89
CA THR A 319 -21.85 12.86 5.56
C THR A 319 -22.18 13.33 4.15
N GLY A 320 -22.94 12.53 3.38
CA GLY A 320 -23.30 12.83 1.99
C GLY A 320 -24.27 14.00 1.87
N ARG A 321 -24.01 14.89 0.91
CA ARG A 321 -24.91 15.98 0.49
C ARG A 321 -25.89 15.54 -0.59
N LEU A 322 -25.63 14.40 -1.22
CA LEU A 322 -26.48 13.71 -2.18
C LEU A 322 -26.85 12.32 -1.62
N LYS A 323 -27.91 11.72 -2.14
CA LYS A 323 -28.25 10.33 -1.81
C LYS A 323 -27.24 9.37 -2.46
N ASN A 324 -27.01 8.22 -1.84
CA ASN A 324 -26.10 7.23 -2.38
C ASN A 324 -26.48 6.79 -3.82
N SER A 325 -27.78 6.72 -4.15
CA SER A 325 -28.25 6.41 -5.52
C SER A 325 -27.83 7.48 -6.54
N GLU A 326 -27.92 8.76 -6.17
CA GLU A 326 -27.51 9.88 -7.03
C GLU A 326 -25.97 9.87 -7.23
N ILE A 327 -25.21 9.52 -6.19
CA ILE A 327 -23.76 9.36 -6.30
C ILE A 327 -23.40 8.18 -7.23
N ILE A 328 -24.13 7.06 -7.18
CA ILE A 328 -23.92 5.92 -8.08
C ILE A 328 -24.17 6.34 -9.55
N GLU A 329 -25.21 7.12 -9.83
CA GLU A 329 -25.47 7.67 -11.17
C GLU A 329 -24.34 8.57 -11.65
N LEU A 330 -23.80 9.43 -10.77
CA LEU A 330 -22.64 10.24 -11.07
C LEU A 330 -21.39 9.39 -11.37
N ILE A 331 -21.18 8.28 -10.64
CA ILE A 331 -20.07 7.37 -10.89
C ILE A 331 -20.21 6.76 -12.29
N HIS A 332 -21.36 6.20 -12.64
CA HIS A 332 -21.59 5.63 -13.98
C HIS A 332 -21.38 6.65 -15.11
N LYS A 333 -21.74 7.91 -14.89
CA LYS A 333 -21.59 8.96 -15.88
C LYS A 333 -20.15 9.41 -16.10
N ASN A 334 -19.32 9.44 -15.04
CA ASN A 334 -18.03 10.14 -15.04
C ASN A 334 -16.81 9.21 -15.04
N PHE A 335 -16.98 7.92 -14.72
CA PHE A 335 -15.89 6.97 -14.55
C PHE A 335 -16.11 5.71 -15.39
N ASN A 336 -15.13 5.36 -16.21
CA ASN A 336 -15.11 4.08 -16.90
C ASN A 336 -14.42 3.06 -15.99
N LEU A 337 -15.20 2.17 -15.41
CA LEU A 337 -14.74 1.16 -14.45
C LEU A 337 -14.55 -0.22 -15.08
N THR A 338 -14.53 -0.34 -16.42
CA THR A 338 -14.07 -1.56 -17.09
C THR A 338 -12.56 -1.74 -16.88
N PRO A 339 -12.01 -2.96 -16.83
CA PRO A 339 -10.57 -3.17 -16.68
C PRO A 339 -9.74 -2.39 -17.69
N GLN A 340 -10.15 -2.38 -18.97
CA GLN A 340 -9.48 -1.60 -20.01
C GLN A 340 -9.58 -0.10 -19.76
N GLY A 341 -10.76 0.41 -19.40
CA GLY A 341 -10.95 1.83 -19.09
C GLY A 341 -10.11 2.31 -17.92
N ILE A 342 -9.96 1.48 -16.88
CA ILE A 342 -9.09 1.76 -15.73
C ILE A 342 -7.64 1.82 -16.15
N ILE A 343 -7.17 0.82 -16.91
CA ILE A 343 -5.78 0.72 -17.41
C ILE A 343 -5.44 1.94 -18.27
N GLU A 344 -6.30 2.30 -19.22
CA GLU A 344 -6.09 3.44 -20.11
C GLU A 344 -6.13 4.77 -19.35
N HIS A 345 -7.13 4.97 -18.48
CA HIS A 345 -7.28 6.24 -17.75
C HIS A 345 -6.11 6.53 -16.82
N HIS A 346 -5.57 5.53 -16.17
CA HIS A 346 -4.46 5.67 -15.23
C HIS A 346 -3.09 5.37 -15.85
N ASP A 347 -3.02 5.01 -17.14
CA ASP A 347 -1.78 4.63 -17.82
C ASP A 347 -0.98 3.59 -17.05
N LEU A 348 -1.63 2.44 -16.77
CA LEU A 348 -1.11 1.41 -15.88
C LEU A 348 -0.15 0.42 -16.54
N LEU A 349 0.10 0.50 -17.85
CA LEU A 349 1.02 -0.42 -18.55
C LEU A 349 2.49 0.01 -18.48
N ARG A 350 2.85 0.91 -17.59
CA ARG A 350 4.20 1.42 -17.37
C ARG A 350 4.77 0.97 -16.04
N PRO A 351 6.11 0.99 -15.86
CA PRO A 351 6.76 0.57 -14.62
C PRO A 351 6.61 1.63 -13.52
N ILE A 352 5.57 1.50 -12.70
CA ILE A 352 5.23 2.41 -11.59
C ILE A 352 4.95 1.67 -10.28
N TYR A 353 5.18 0.36 -10.24
CA TYR A 353 4.66 -0.51 -9.20
C TYR A 353 5.62 -0.68 -8.02
N GLN A 354 6.93 -0.79 -8.25
CA GLN A 354 7.90 -0.95 -7.17
C GLN A 354 7.79 0.15 -6.13
N GLU A 355 7.56 1.39 -6.55
CA GLU A 355 7.40 2.52 -5.64
C GLU A 355 6.16 2.39 -4.74
N THR A 356 5.12 1.68 -5.19
CA THR A 356 3.88 1.49 -4.41
C THR A 356 4.06 0.50 -3.26
N ALA A 357 5.04 -0.39 -3.34
CA ALA A 357 5.21 -1.53 -2.44
C ALA A 357 5.60 -1.15 -1.00
N THR A 358 5.83 0.13 -0.69
CA THR A 358 6.14 0.63 0.65
C THR A 358 5.31 1.85 1.00
N TYR A 359 5.02 2.04 2.29
CA TYR A 359 4.33 3.23 2.83
C TYR A 359 2.94 3.48 2.26
N GLY A 360 2.23 2.42 1.90
CA GLY A 360 0.88 2.44 1.35
C GLY A 360 0.80 2.75 -0.15
N HIS A 361 -0.26 2.25 -0.78
CA HIS A 361 -0.52 2.46 -2.20
C HIS A 361 -1.31 3.76 -2.48
N TYR A 362 -1.74 4.46 -1.43
CA TYR A 362 -2.61 5.64 -1.52
C TYR A 362 -2.02 6.86 -0.81
N GLY A 363 -2.54 8.04 -1.15
CA GLY A 363 -2.18 9.30 -0.51
C GLY A 363 -0.89 9.95 -1.02
N ARG A 364 -0.28 9.45 -2.09
CA ARG A 364 0.94 10.01 -2.71
C ARG A 364 0.65 10.57 -4.09
N LYS A 365 0.88 11.86 -4.28
CA LYS A 365 0.44 12.66 -5.45
C LYS A 365 1.01 12.18 -6.80
N GLN A 366 2.14 11.46 -6.80
CA GLN A 366 2.76 10.92 -8.03
C GLN A 366 1.97 9.77 -8.65
N PHE A 367 1.12 9.11 -7.89
CA PHE A 367 0.33 8.01 -8.41
C PHE A 367 -0.89 8.49 -9.21
N PRO A 368 -1.17 7.92 -10.40
CA PRO A 368 -2.22 8.41 -11.28
C PRO A 368 -3.63 8.31 -10.69
N TRP A 369 -3.89 7.35 -9.80
CA TRP A 369 -5.18 7.23 -9.10
C TRP A 369 -5.38 8.23 -7.95
N GLU A 370 -4.40 9.08 -7.68
CA GLU A 370 -4.52 10.17 -6.71
C GLU A 370 -4.89 11.53 -7.35
N ARG A 371 -5.10 11.56 -8.68
CA ARG A 371 -5.51 12.80 -9.40
C ARG A 371 -6.91 13.25 -8.98
N LEU A 372 -7.15 14.58 -9.07
CA LEU A 372 -8.41 15.26 -8.73
C LEU A 372 -9.08 15.88 -9.96
N ASP A 373 -8.89 15.29 -11.11
CA ASP A 373 -9.32 15.81 -12.42
C ASP A 373 -10.83 15.69 -12.67
N LYS A 374 -11.60 15.00 -11.81
CA LYS A 374 -13.06 14.88 -11.87
C LYS A 374 -13.80 15.84 -10.93
N VAL A 375 -13.10 16.54 -10.06
CA VAL A 375 -13.70 17.40 -9.03
C VAL A 375 -14.64 18.45 -9.64
N THR A 376 -14.19 19.21 -10.64
CA THR A 376 -14.98 20.27 -11.27
C THR A 376 -16.26 19.73 -11.91
N GLU A 377 -16.21 18.54 -12.52
CA GLU A 377 -17.39 17.92 -13.14
C GLU A 377 -18.38 17.42 -12.08
N LEU A 378 -17.86 16.81 -11.03
CA LEU A 378 -18.69 16.31 -9.93
C LEU A 378 -19.37 17.44 -9.14
N GLN A 379 -18.72 18.58 -8.99
CA GLN A 379 -19.28 19.77 -8.32
C GLN A 379 -20.53 20.34 -9.01
N LYS A 380 -20.73 20.08 -10.30
CA LYS A 380 -21.94 20.53 -11.02
C LYS A 380 -23.23 19.85 -10.53
N ALA A 381 -23.11 18.79 -9.72
CA ALA A 381 -24.24 18.06 -9.16
C ALA A 381 -24.68 18.62 -7.78
N LEU A 382 -23.89 19.50 -7.16
CA LEU A 382 -24.22 20.20 -5.93
C LEU A 382 -24.96 21.50 -6.20
#